data_904fea29ac4c4ac5fe12e54c590a3191
#
_entry.id   904fea29ac4c4ac5fe12e54c590a3191
#
_cell.length_a   1.000
_cell.length_b   1.000
_cell.length_c   1.000
_cell.angle_alpha   90.00
_cell.angle_beta   90.00
_cell.angle_gamma   90.00
#
_symmetry.space_group_name_H-M   'P 1'
#
loop_
_entity.id
_entity.type
_entity.pdbx_description
1 polymer ?
#
loop_
_entity_poly.entity_id
_entity_poly.type
_entity_poly.pdbx_seq_one_letter_code
_entity_poly.pdbx_strand_id
1 'polypeptide(L)'
;MILQKSSEDIDVFFKIRHLRNPSVVALGDSSVFGVGDFGDAIPAVGAGWVGRFAHDVRASKFLNVAKNGARARDLLKYQVDAALAFSPDIALICIGTNDILRGNFSQGEIHRSLVALIHALEECGTALIFLGLPDPMISAPGPIRLRRILSRRVDILNTILAELEVYENVRFVDTWRKLTSQDSRIWHIDRMHPSPFGHQLIADLVRNNLLITCKAKKRLPVECDRGKKNELFWLLTNGLKWFLKRSVDLIPALIWLMISEHLRNKKNSRTT
;
A
#
# COMPACT_ATOMS: atom_id res chain seq x y z
N MET A 1 -38.94 -9.64 13.32
CA MET A 1 -39.33 -8.30 12.78
C MET A 1 -38.19 -7.89 11.89
N ILE A 2 -38.29 -8.19 10.59
CA ILE A 2 -37.27 -7.85 9.58
C ILE A 2 -37.48 -6.36 9.29
N LEU A 3 -36.54 -5.55 9.75
CA LEU A 3 -36.49 -4.13 9.37
C LEU A 3 -36.27 -4.08 7.84
N GLN A 4 -37.29 -3.65 7.09
CA GLN A 4 -37.13 -3.24 5.70
C GLN A 4 -36.12 -2.07 5.67
N LYS A 5 -34.91 -2.34 5.17
CA LYS A 5 -33.93 -1.31 4.79
C LYS A 5 -34.63 -0.40 3.78
N SER A 6 -34.69 0.88 4.09
CA SER A 6 -35.19 1.91 3.20
C SER A 6 -34.36 1.92 1.92
N SER A 7 -34.99 2.20 0.78
CA SER A 7 -34.40 2.22 -0.57
C SER A 7 -33.33 3.31 -0.81
N GLU A 8 -32.75 3.88 0.25
CA GLU A 8 -31.77 4.98 0.18
C GLU A 8 -30.32 4.56 0.46
N ASP A 9 -30.06 3.34 0.94
CA ASP A 9 -28.70 2.83 1.13
C ASP A 9 -28.14 2.28 -0.18
N ILE A 10 -27.84 3.17 -1.13
CA ILE A 10 -27.08 2.80 -2.32
C ILE A 10 -25.67 2.45 -1.87
N ASP A 11 -25.27 1.18 -2.10
CA ASP A 11 -23.90 0.69 -1.86
C ASP A 11 -22.87 1.71 -2.35
N VAL A 12 -21.98 2.15 -1.46
CA VAL A 12 -20.93 3.14 -1.74
C VAL A 12 -20.13 2.74 -2.99
N PHE A 13 -19.86 1.45 -3.16
CA PHE A 13 -19.14 0.92 -4.32
C PHE A 13 -19.96 0.95 -5.60
N PHE A 14 -21.28 0.80 -5.51
CA PHE A 14 -22.16 1.05 -6.65
C PHE A 14 -22.10 2.51 -7.09
N LYS A 15 -22.17 3.44 -6.14
CA LYS A 15 -22.06 4.88 -6.41
C LYS A 15 -20.75 5.22 -7.12
N ILE A 16 -19.60 4.78 -6.61
CA ILE A 16 -18.30 5.12 -7.21
C ILE A 16 -18.07 4.53 -8.60
N ARG A 17 -18.66 3.37 -8.93
CA ARG A 17 -18.61 2.80 -10.29
C ARG A 17 -19.22 3.72 -11.34
N HIS A 18 -20.29 4.41 -10.97
CA HIS A 18 -21.05 5.30 -11.86
C HIS A 18 -20.63 6.76 -11.75
N LEU A 19 -19.82 7.10 -10.75
CA LEU A 19 -19.36 8.46 -10.54
C LEU A 19 -18.45 8.92 -11.69
N ARG A 20 -18.79 10.08 -12.27
CA ARG A 20 -17.92 10.74 -13.26
C ARG A 20 -16.88 11.58 -12.55
N ASN A 21 -15.61 11.34 -12.82
CA ASN A 21 -14.49 12.13 -12.30
C ASN A 21 -14.46 12.21 -10.75
N PRO A 22 -14.27 11.07 -10.04
CA PRO A 22 -14.24 11.06 -8.57
C PRO A 22 -13.09 11.92 -8.02
N SER A 23 -13.27 12.45 -6.81
CA SER A 23 -12.18 12.98 -6.01
C SER A 23 -11.45 11.83 -5.33
N VAL A 24 -10.11 11.79 -5.40
CA VAL A 24 -9.30 10.68 -4.91
C VAL A 24 -8.24 11.17 -3.94
N VAL A 25 -8.19 10.59 -2.75
CA VAL A 25 -7.08 10.78 -1.79
C VAL A 25 -6.26 9.50 -1.67
N ALA A 26 -4.97 9.62 -1.42
CA ALA A 26 -4.07 8.50 -1.18
C ALA A 26 -3.36 8.66 0.16
N LEU A 27 -3.45 7.63 1.02
CA LEU A 27 -2.85 7.57 2.34
C LEU A 27 -1.95 6.33 2.45
N GLY A 28 -0.84 6.46 3.13
CA GLY A 28 0.03 5.31 3.34
C GLY A 28 1.50 5.63 3.48
N ASP A 29 2.32 4.68 3.04
CA ASP A 29 3.77 4.74 3.14
C ASP A 29 4.47 5.03 1.78
N SER A 30 5.70 4.55 1.62
CA SER A 30 6.50 4.77 0.40
C SER A 30 5.90 4.15 -0.86
N SER A 31 5.12 3.09 -0.74
CA SER A 31 4.46 2.44 -1.88
C SER A 31 3.34 3.31 -2.46
N VAL A 32 2.64 4.03 -1.60
CA VAL A 32 1.61 5.01 -1.97
C VAL A 32 2.25 6.34 -2.40
N PHE A 33 3.35 6.75 -1.76
CA PHE A 33 4.10 7.93 -2.15
C PHE A 33 4.61 7.84 -3.60
N GLY A 34 4.76 6.62 -4.12
CA GLY A 34 5.15 6.37 -5.51
C GLY A 34 6.64 6.10 -5.70
N VAL A 35 7.34 5.67 -4.65
CA VAL A 35 8.75 5.26 -4.77
C VAL A 35 8.87 4.15 -5.83
N GLY A 36 9.79 4.34 -6.76
CA GLY A 36 10.02 3.44 -7.90
C GLY A 36 9.38 3.90 -9.21
N ASP A 37 8.51 4.90 -9.19
CA ASP A 37 7.82 5.47 -10.36
C ASP A 37 8.09 6.97 -10.49
N PHE A 38 9.34 7.36 -10.37
CA PHE A 38 9.78 8.74 -10.60
C PHE A 38 10.26 8.89 -12.03
N GLY A 39 9.44 9.44 -12.90
CA GLY A 39 9.83 9.79 -14.27
C GLY A 39 9.38 11.21 -14.59
N ASP A 40 10.20 11.95 -15.37
CA ASP A 40 9.91 13.30 -15.87
C ASP A 40 8.64 13.36 -16.74
N ALA A 41 8.16 12.20 -17.17
CA ALA A 41 7.01 12.04 -18.05
C ALA A 41 5.65 11.93 -17.33
N ILE A 42 5.61 11.92 -15.97
CA ILE A 42 4.36 11.80 -15.22
C ILE A 42 3.80 13.21 -15.00
N PRO A 43 2.60 13.50 -15.53
CA PRO A 43 1.96 14.79 -15.33
C PRO A 43 1.66 15.09 -13.86
N ALA A 44 1.19 16.30 -13.57
CA ALA A 44 0.90 16.85 -12.23
C ALA A 44 -0.01 15.98 -11.31
N VAL A 45 -0.48 14.83 -11.75
CA VAL A 45 -1.31 13.88 -10.99
C VAL A 45 -0.50 13.05 -9.98
N GLY A 46 0.86 13.10 -10.05
CA GLY A 46 1.74 12.37 -9.15
C GLY A 46 2.20 11.00 -9.66
N ALA A 47 3.23 10.47 -8.98
CA ALA A 47 3.83 9.17 -9.28
C ALA A 47 3.09 8.02 -8.57
N GLY A 48 3.42 6.81 -8.98
CA GLY A 48 2.96 5.59 -8.36
C GLY A 48 1.57 5.13 -8.79
N TRP A 49 1.16 3.97 -8.27
CA TRP A 49 -0.10 3.33 -8.63
C TRP A 49 -1.32 4.19 -8.31
N VAL A 50 -1.26 5.01 -7.26
CA VAL A 50 -2.37 5.90 -6.87
C VAL A 50 -2.57 7.04 -7.88
N GLY A 51 -1.47 7.66 -8.34
CA GLY A 51 -1.54 8.69 -9.38
C GLY A 51 -1.98 8.11 -10.73
N ARG A 52 -1.51 6.91 -11.08
CA ARG A 52 -1.95 6.18 -12.28
C ARG A 52 -3.42 5.82 -12.21
N PHE A 53 -3.91 5.35 -11.06
CA PHE A 53 -5.34 5.13 -10.83
C PHE A 53 -6.15 6.43 -11.01
N ALA A 54 -5.75 7.51 -10.33
CA ALA A 54 -6.43 8.79 -10.41
C ALA A 54 -6.50 9.32 -11.86
N HIS A 55 -5.41 9.16 -12.63
CA HIS A 55 -5.38 9.49 -14.05
C HIS A 55 -6.35 8.62 -14.87
N ASP A 56 -6.34 7.30 -14.65
CA ASP A 56 -7.16 6.36 -15.41
C ASP A 56 -8.66 6.54 -15.18
N VAL A 57 -9.07 6.92 -13.97
CA VAL A 57 -10.50 7.25 -13.66
C VAL A 57 -10.87 8.69 -13.99
N ARG A 58 -9.90 9.52 -14.43
CA ARG A 58 -10.05 10.96 -14.65
C ARG A 58 -10.56 11.68 -13.40
N ALA A 59 -9.85 11.46 -12.29
CA ALA A 59 -10.18 12.12 -11.03
C ALA A 59 -10.33 13.64 -11.22
N SER A 60 -11.38 14.21 -10.62
CA SER A 60 -11.62 15.67 -10.62
C SER A 60 -10.57 16.39 -9.77
N LYS A 61 -10.17 15.74 -8.67
CA LYS A 61 -9.14 16.20 -7.73
C LYS A 61 -8.35 14.97 -7.24
N PHE A 62 -7.07 15.13 -7.03
CA PHE A 62 -6.21 14.09 -6.46
C PHE A 62 -5.28 14.69 -5.42
N LEU A 63 -5.21 14.05 -4.25
CA LEU A 63 -4.32 14.43 -3.16
C LEU A 63 -3.58 13.19 -2.65
N ASN A 64 -2.25 13.23 -2.64
CA ASN A 64 -1.42 12.18 -2.03
C ASN A 64 -0.78 12.71 -0.75
N VAL A 65 -1.23 12.21 0.40
CA VAL A 65 -0.72 12.58 1.74
C VAL A 65 0.21 11.54 2.33
N ALA A 66 0.55 10.49 1.56
CA ALA A 66 1.44 9.43 2.01
C ALA A 66 2.83 9.95 2.41
N LYS A 67 3.45 9.27 3.37
CA LYS A 67 4.79 9.60 3.88
C LYS A 67 5.70 8.39 3.89
N ASN A 68 6.90 8.53 3.35
CA ASN A 68 7.91 7.47 3.40
C ASN A 68 8.19 7.05 4.84
N GLY A 69 8.13 5.73 5.09
CA GLY A 69 8.40 5.17 6.41
C GLY A 69 7.22 5.21 7.38
N ALA A 70 6.05 5.70 6.95
CA ALA A 70 4.84 5.74 7.78
C ALA A 70 4.41 4.35 8.24
N ARG A 71 3.84 4.28 9.43
CA ARG A 71 3.22 3.11 10.05
C ARG A 71 1.71 3.32 10.14
N ALA A 72 0.96 2.25 10.45
CA ALA A 72 -0.49 2.32 10.56
C ALA A 72 -0.96 3.44 11.53
N ARG A 73 -0.31 3.60 12.68
CA ARG A 73 -0.59 4.67 13.65
C ARG A 73 -0.33 6.08 13.12
N ASP A 74 0.54 6.23 12.13
CA ASP A 74 0.92 7.53 11.57
C ASP A 74 -0.16 8.06 10.62
N LEU A 75 -1.06 7.21 10.14
CA LEU A 75 -2.22 7.61 9.33
C LEU A 75 -3.07 8.65 10.08
N LEU A 76 -3.45 8.31 11.31
CA LEU A 76 -4.27 9.20 12.16
C LEU A 76 -3.51 10.47 12.57
N LYS A 77 -2.21 10.34 12.82
CA LYS A 77 -1.41 11.44 13.35
C LYS A 77 -1.06 12.50 12.29
N TYR A 78 -0.89 12.09 11.03
CA TYR A 78 -0.24 12.94 10.02
C TYR A 78 -0.96 13.02 8.68
N GLN A 79 -1.97 12.19 8.43
CA GLN A 79 -2.56 12.06 7.10
C GLN A 79 -4.08 12.23 7.10
N VAL A 80 -4.77 11.83 8.16
CA VAL A 80 -6.24 11.82 8.22
C VAL A 80 -6.85 13.21 8.11
N ASP A 81 -6.30 14.22 8.81
CA ASP A 81 -6.87 15.57 8.82
C ASP A 81 -6.90 16.19 7.41
N ALA A 82 -5.80 15.98 6.65
CA ALA A 82 -5.73 16.46 5.27
C ALA A 82 -6.70 15.68 4.35
N ALA A 83 -6.92 14.39 4.61
CA ALA A 83 -7.89 13.59 3.88
C ALA A 83 -9.34 14.04 4.17
N LEU A 84 -9.67 14.33 5.44
CA LEU A 84 -10.97 14.86 5.86
C LEU A 84 -11.25 16.23 5.21
N ALA A 85 -10.29 17.15 5.29
CA ALA A 85 -10.40 18.46 4.67
C ALA A 85 -10.58 18.40 3.15
N PHE A 86 -10.04 17.34 2.51
CA PHE A 86 -10.17 17.11 1.07
C PHE A 86 -11.55 16.55 0.69
N SER A 87 -12.25 15.89 1.61
CA SER A 87 -13.58 15.25 1.42
C SER A 87 -13.62 14.37 0.15
N PRO A 88 -12.89 13.24 0.13
CA PRO A 88 -12.75 12.42 -1.06
C PRO A 88 -13.93 11.48 -1.29
N ASP A 89 -14.22 11.15 -2.56
CA ASP A 89 -15.09 10.03 -2.92
C ASP A 89 -14.40 8.68 -2.71
N ILE A 90 -13.08 8.63 -2.97
CA ILE A 90 -12.27 7.41 -2.89
C ILE A 90 -10.98 7.68 -2.09
N ALA A 91 -10.70 6.82 -1.10
CA ALA A 91 -9.43 6.77 -0.39
C ALA A 91 -8.66 5.50 -0.77
N LEU A 92 -7.47 5.66 -1.34
CA LEU A 92 -6.55 4.57 -1.68
C LEU A 92 -5.52 4.41 -0.59
N ILE A 93 -5.43 3.22 0.03
CA ILE A 93 -4.63 3.01 1.23
C ILE A 93 -3.71 1.80 1.06
N CYS A 94 -2.41 1.98 1.28
CA CYS A 94 -1.46 0.89 1.47
C CYS A 94 -0.51 1.24 2.59
N ILE A 95 -0.52 0.42 3.66
CA ILE A 95 0.21 0.69 4.90
C ILE A 95 0.55 -0.62 5.61
N GLY A 96 1.59 -0.59 6.43
CA GLY A 96 1.95 -1.71 7.29
C GLY A 96 3.29 -2.35 6.95
N THR A 97 3.88 -2.07 5.79
CA THR A 97 5.23 -2.54 5.44
C THR A 97 6.24 -2.13 6.51
N ASN A 98 6.16 -0.91 7.02
CA ASN A 98 7.05 -0.44 8.07
C ASN A 98 6.72 -1.03 9.44
N ASP A 99 5.48 -1.45 9.68
CA ASP A 99 5.08 -2.13 10.92
C ASP A 99 5.67 -3.53 10.98
N ILE A 100 5.57 -4.32 9.90
CA ILE A 100 6.11 -5.68 9.84
C ILE A 100 7.64 -5.73 10.00
N LEU A 101 8.34 -4.67 9.59
CA LEU A 101 9.80 -4.56 9.68
C LEU A 101 10.32 -4.18 11.08
N ARG A 102 9.45 -3.85 12.03
CA ARG A 102 9.85 -3.39 13.37
C ARG A 102 9.76 -4.49 14.42
N GLY A 103 10.65 -4.44 15.43
CA GLY A 103 10.64 -5.38 16.55
C GLY A 103 9.39 -5.29 17.43
N ASN A 104 8.72 -4.14 17.45
CA ASN A 104 7.48 -3.88 18.18
C ASN A 104 6.21 -4.03 17.33
N PHE A 105 6.19 -4.98 16.40
CA PHE A 105 4.99 -5.31 15.63
C PHE A 105 3.82 -5.65 16.56
N SER A 106 2.68 -4.97 16.37
CA SER A 106 1.48 -5.14 17.19
C SER A 106 0.23 -5.18 16.30
N GLN A 107 -0.38 -6.36 16.21
CA GLN A 107 -1.63 -6.57 15.46
C GLN A 107 -2.75 -5.67 15.98
N GLY A 108 -2.91 -5.59 17.31
CA GLY A 108 -3.95 -4.79 17.92
C GLY A 108 -3.76 -3.28 17.72
N GLU A 109 -2.51 -2.77 17.67
CA GLU A 109 -2.24 -1.36 17.35
C GLU A 109 -2.63 -1.07 15.90
N ILE A 110 -2.24 -1.94 14.96
CA ILE A 110 -2.57 -1.81 13.54
C ILE A 110 -4.08 -1.82 13.35
N HIS A 111 -4.76 -2.84 13.88
CA HIS A 111 -6.22 -2.97 13.76
C HIS A 111 -6.95 -1.72 14.28
N ARG A 112 -6.63 -1.29 15.51
CA ARG A 112 -7.25 -0.07 16.09
C ARG A 112 -7.00 1.18 15.25
N SER A 113 -5.79 1.34 14.69
CA SER A 113 -5.45 2.49 13.86
C SER A 113 -6.25 2.51 12.56
N LEU A 114 -6.44 1.33 11.94
CA LEU A 114 -7.20 1.20 10.70
C LEU A 114 -8.71 1.40 10.93
N VAL A 115 -9.25 0.82 12.01
CA VAL A 115 -10.66 1.03 12.39
C VAL A 115 -10.94 2.50 12.68
N ALA A 116 -10.07 3.18 13.42
CA ALA A 116 -10.22 4.61 13.68
C ALA A 116 -10.15 5.46 12.40
N LEU A 117 -9.31 5.07 11.41
CA LEU A 117 -9.28 5.73 10.10
C LEU A 117 -10.59 5.52 9.33
N ILE A 118 -11.15 4.30 9.37
CA ILE A 118 -12.42 3.98 8.71
C ILE A 118 -13.53 4.87 9.29
N HIS A 119 -13.68 4.90 10.60
CA HIS A 119 -14.71 5.74 11.25
C HIS A 119 -14.52 7.23 10.95
N ALA A 120 -13.27 7.73 10.91
CA ALA A 120 -13.01 9.13 10.59
C ALA A 120 -13.48 9.50 9.16
N LEU A 121 -13.34 8.59 8.19
CA LEU A 121 -13.69 8.86 6.79
C LEU A 121 -15.11 8.40 6.41
N GLU A 122 -15.78 7.61 7.26
CA GLU A 122 -17.14 7.11 7.04
C GLU A 122 -18.15 8.24 6.93
N GLU A 123 -18.04 9.25 7.80
CA GLU A 123 -18.94 10.43 7.80
C GLU A 123 -18.88 11.22 6.49
N CYS A 124 -17.79 11.12 5.75
CA CYS A 124 -17.65 11.75 4.42
C CYS A 124 -18.27 10.91 3.29
N GLY A 125 -18.80 9.72 3.57
CA GLY A 125 -19.28 8.78 2.55
C GLY A 125 -18.19 8.27 1.62
N THR A 126 -16.94 8.24 2.09
CA THR A 126 -15.75 7.85 1.34
C THR A 126 -15.67 6.32 1.19
N ALA A 127 -15.42 5.84 -0.04
CA ALA A 127 -15.04 4.44 -0.27
C ALA A 127 -13.56 4.24 0.05
N LEU A 128 -13.24 3.35 1.01
CA LEU A 128 -11.88 3.04 1.42
C LEU A 128 -11.38 1.76 0.74
N ILE A 129 -10.28 1.86 0.02
CA ILE A 129 -9.66 0.74 -0.69
C ILE A 129 -8.32 0.43 -0.04
N PHE A 130 -8.25 -0.69 0.67
CA PHE A 130 -7.01 -1.19 1.25
C PHE A 130 -6.32 -2.15 0.30
N LEU A 131 -5.06 -1.86 0.00
CA LEU A 131 -4.20 -2.72 -0.81
C LEU A 131 -3.46 -3.71 0.08
N GLY A 132 -3.53 -5.01 -0.24
CA GLY A 132 -2.76 -6.05 0.40
C GLY A 132 -1.26 -5.89 0.19
N LEU A 133 -0.45 -6.37 1.15
CA LEU A 133 1.00 -6.37 1.06
C LEU A 133 1.53 -7.65 0.39
N PRO A 134 2.62 -7.54 -0.39
CA PRO A 134 3.27 -8.70 -0.99
C PRO A 134 3.99 -9.55 0.05
N ASP A 135 4.11 -10.84 -0.22
CA ASP A 135 4.99 -11.70 0.56
C ASP A 135 6.46 -11.34 0.29
N PRO A 136 7.22 -10.88 1.30
CA PRO A 136 8.62 -10.51 1.13
C PRO A 136 9.53 -11.73 0.85
N MET A 137 9.03 -12.97 1.02
CA MET A 137 9.75 -14.18 0.60
C MET A 137 10.06 -14.20 -0.90
N ILE A 138 9.31 -13.44 -1.65
CA ILE A 138 9.30 -13.48 -3.11
C ILE A 138 10.41 -12.61 -3.72
N SER A 139 10.64 -11.43 -3.17
CA SER A 139 11.52 -10.42 -3.75
C SER A 139 12.72 -10.03 -2.89
N ALA A 140 12.61 -10.11 -1.57
CA ALA A 140 13.65 -9.62 -0.68
C ALA A 140 14.78 -10.64 -0.45
N PRO A 141 16.04 -10.28 -0.69
CA PRO A 141 17.18 -11.11 -0.28
C PRO A 141 17.27 -11.12 1.25
N GLY A 142 17.65 -12.24 1.84
CA GLY A 142 17.87 -12.33 3.27
C GLY A 142 17.84 -13.75 3.84
N PRO A 143 18.25 -13.91 5.12
CA PRO A 143 18.20 -15.20 5.80
C PRO A 143 16.79 -15.78 5.82
N ILE A 144 16.67 -17.10 5.62
CA ILE A 144 15.38 -17.81 5.58
C ILE A 144 14.54 -17.57 6.85
N ARG A 145 15.15 -17.45 8.01
CA ARG A 145 14.46 -17.15 9.27
C ARG A 145 13.79 -15.80 9.25
N LEU A 146 14.49 -14.77 8.78
CA LEU A 146 13.93 -13.42 8.65
C LEU A 146 12.75 -13.42 7.68
N ARG A 147 12.93 -14.03 6.51
CA ARG A 147 11.88 -14.11 5.50
C ARG A 147 10.61 -14.78 6.06
N ARG A 148 10.73 -15.90 6.80
CA ARG A 148 9.59 -16.57 7.45
C ARG A 148 8.88 -15.68 8.47
N ILE A 149 9.61 -14.90 9.26
CA ILE A 149 9.02 -13.94 10.21
C ILE A 149 8.22 -12.89 9.45
N LEU A 150 8.79 -12.33 8.38
CA LEU A 150 8.13 -11.30 7.58
C LEU A 150 6.91 -11.84 6.85
N SER A 151 6.98 -13.03 6.21
CA SER A 151 5.84 -13.68 5.59
C SER A 151 4.68 -13.85 6.57
N ARG A 152 4.94 -14.41 7.75
CA ARG A 152 3.90 -14.58 8.77
C ARG A 152 3.26 -13.25 9.17
N ARG A 153 4.05 -12.16 9.26
CA ARG A 153 3.52 -10.84 9.61
C ARG A 153 2.72 -10.23 8.48
N VAL A 154 3.10 -10.47 7.23
CA VAL A 154 2.31 -10.08 6.05
C VAL A 154 0.97 -10.82 6.04
N ASP A 155 0.98 -12.14 6.27
CA ASP A 155 -0.26 -12.93 6.35
C ASP A 155 -1.21 -12.38 7.41
N ILE A 156 -0.69 -12.09 8.61
CA ILE A 156 -1.47 -11.49 9.70
C ILE A 156 -2.05 -10.14 9.28
N LEU A 157 -1.23 -9.28 8.66
CA LEU A 157 -1.69 -7.96 8.22
C LEU A 157 -2.75 -8.06 7.13
N ASN A 158 -2.53 -8.91 6.12
CA ASN A 158 -3.50 -9.11 5.04
C ASN A 158 -4.80 -9.72 5.57
N THR A 159 -4.74 -10.59 6.60
CA THR A 159 -5.94 -11.08 7.29
C THR A 159 -6.70 -9.94 7.97
N ILE A 160 -6.00 -9.07 8.73
CA ILE A 160 -6.61 -7.89 9.34
C ILE A 160 -7.29 -7.03 8.27
N LEU A 161 -6.61 -6.75 7.15
CA LEU A 161 -7.16 -5.92 6.07
C LEU A 161 -8.40 -6.56 5.43
N ALA A 162 -8.42 -7.88 5.27
CA ALA A 162 -9.58 -8.60 4.74
C ALA A 162 -10.77 -8.58 5.72
N GLU A 163 -10.51 -8.70 7.03
CA GLU A 163 -11.54 -8.62 8.07
C GLU A 163 -12.23 -7.24 8.11
N LEU A 164 -11.54 -6.16 7.69
CA LEU A 164 -12.11 -4.81 7.63
C LEU A 164 -13.21 -4.67 6.55
N GLU A 165 -13.38 -5.63 5.64
CA GLU A 165 -14.52 -5.63 4.69
C GLU A 165 -15.89 -5.83 5.38
N VAL A 166 -15.91 -6.05 6.69
CA VAL A 166 -17.15 -5.96 7.49
C VAL A 166 -17.78 -4.56 7.44
N TYR A 167 -16.98 -3.54 7.20
CA TYR A 167 -17.46 -2.17 6.98
C TYR A 167 -17.92 -2.00 5.53
N GLU A 168 -19.15 -1.55 5.30
CA GLU A 168 -19.78 -1.47 3.97
C GLU A 168 -19.02 -0.56 2.99
N ASN A 169 -18.30 0.44 3.51
CA ASN A 169 -17.50 1.38 2.73
C ASN A 169 -16.04 0.94 2.52
N VAL A 170 -15.68 -0.28 2.92
CA VAL A 170 -14.32 -0.83 2.81
C VAL A 170 -14.24 -1.91 1.74
N ARG A 171 -13.17 -1.89 0.97
CA ARG A 171 -12.77 -2.95 0.03
C ARG A 171 -11.31 -3.30 0.23
N PHE A 172 -11.03 -4.58 0.43
CA PHE A 172 -9.70 -5.14 0.41
C PHE A 172 -9.34 -5.66 -0.98
N VAL A 173 -8.22 -5.22 -1.53
CA VAL A 173 -7.74 -5.66 -2.84
C VAL A 173 -6.45 -6.45 -2.67
N ASP A 174 -6.56 -7.77 -2.69
CA ASP A 174 -5.41 -8.68 -2.68
C ASP A 174 -4.77 -8.71 -4.09
N THR A 175 -3.94 -7.72 -4.36
CA THR A 175 -3.24 -7.61 -5.64
C THR A 175 -2.15 -8.66 -5.78
N TRP A 176 -1.56 -9.09 -4.67
CA TRP A 176 -0.31 -9.86 -4.67
C TRP A 176 -0.52 -11.34 -4.95
N ARG A 177 -1.69 -11.90 -4.67
CA ARG A 177 -2.05 -13.25 -5.15
C ARG A 177 -2.21 -13.31 -6.68
N LYS A 178 -2.58 -12.18 -7.30
CA LYS A 178 -2.77 -12.07 -8.75
C LYS A 178 -1.50 -11.68 -9.49
N LEU A 179 -0.57 -10.99 -8.81
CA LEU A 179 0.73 -10.66 -9.34
C LEU A 179 1.64 -11.87 -9.14
N THR A 180 1.91 -12.62 -10.21
CA THR A 180 2.95 -13.65 -10.16
C THR A 180 4.27 -12.94 -9.88
N SER A 181 4.68 -13.04 -8.66
CA SER A 181 5.85 -12.43 -8.05
C SER A 181 7.19 -12.74 -8.69
N GLN A 182 7.21 -13.64 -9.66
CA GLN A 182 8.40 -14.06 -10.41
C GLN A 182 8.74 -13.11 -11.57
N ASP A 183 7.84 -12.19 -11.97
CA ASP A 183 8.17 -11.23 -13.00
C ASP A 183 9.02 -10.10 -12.41
N SER A 184 10.32 -10.13 -12.71
CA SER A 184 11.28 -9.14 -12.24
C SER A 184 10.95 -7.70 -12.68
N ARG A 185 10.14 -7.53 -13.75
CA ARG A 185 9.70 -6.23 -14.25
C ARG A 185 8.78 -5.51 -13.28
N ILE A 186 8.08 -6.25 -12.39
CA ILE A 186 7.17 -5.68 -11.39
C ILE A 186 7.94 -4.86 -10.36
N TRP A 187 9.19 -5.24 -10.08
CA TRP A 187 9.95 -4.68 -8.99
C TRP A 187 10.95 -3.62 -9.46
N HIS A 188 11.03 -2.54 -8.68
CA HIS A 188 12.12 -1.59 -8.80
C HIS A 188 13.46 -2.27 -8.43
N ILE A 189 14.58 -1.65 -8.80
CA ILE A 189 15.94 -2.19 -8.56
C ILE A 189 16.22 -2.48 -7.07
N ASP A 190 15.58 -1.76 -6.15
CA ASP A 190 15.67 -1.97 -4.71
C ASP A 190 14.92 -3.22 -4.22
N ARG A 191 14.16 -3.87 -5.08
CA ARG A 191 13.35 -5.07 -4.82
C ARG A 191 12.37 -4.95 -3.64
N MET A 192 12.08 -3.73 -3.23
CA MET A 192 11.15 -3.43 -2.15
C MET A 192 9.90 -2.68 -2.65
N HIS A 193 10.08 -1.85 -3.67
CA HIS A 193 9.02 -1.04 -4.25
C HIS A 193 8.66 -1.53 -5.65
N PRO A 194 7.43 -1.28 -6.11
CA PRO A 194 7.07 -1.56 -7.50
C PRO A 194 7.88 -0.69 -8.47
N SER A 195 8.17 -1.22 -9.64
CA SER A 195 8.68 -0.46 -10.79
C SER A 195 7.55 0.36 -11.43
N PRO A 196 7.82 1.23 -12.43
CA PRO A 196 6.75 1.89 -13.20
C PRO A 196 5.74 0.90 -13.78
N PHE A 197 6.20 -0.26 -14.26
CA PHE A 197 5.35 -1.35 -14.73
C PHE A 197 4.53 -1.96 -13.58
N GLY A 198 5.15 -2.23 -12.44
CA GLY A 198 4.47 -2.73 -11.24
C GLY A 198 3.40 -1.77 -10.74
N HIS A 199 3.69 -0.48 -10.70
CA HIS A 199 2.73 0.55 -10.32
C HIS A 199 1.53 0.60 -11.27
N GLN A 200 1.73 0.51 -12.60
CA GLN A 200 0.63 0.46 -13.56
C GLN A 200 -0.23 -0.79 -13.36
N LEU A 201 0.42 -1.93 -13.15
CA LEU A 201 -0.29 -3.19 -12.94
C LEU A 201 -1.15 -3.17 -11.67
N ILE A 202 -0.64 -2.60 -10.58
CA ILE A 202 -1.41 -2.40 -9.35
C ILE A 202 -2.61 -1.48 -9.59
N ALA A 203 -2.42 -0.36 -10.28
CA ALA A 203 -3.50 0.56 -10.62
C ALA A 203 -4.61 -0.13 -11.43
N ASP A 204 -4.23 -0.94 -12.42
CA ASP A 204 -5.17 -1.73 -13.22
C ASP A 204 -5.94 -2.76 -12.38
N LEU A 205 -5.24 -3.46 -11.46
CA LEU A 205 -5.88 -4.45 -10.58
C LEU A 205 -6.87 -3.82 -9.63
N VAL A 206 -6.52 -2.68 -9.01
CA VAL A 206 -7.43 -1.93 -8.13
C VAL A 206 -8.65 -1.46 -8.92
N ARG A 207 -8.45 -0.83 -10.06
CA ARG A 207 -9.52 -0.34 -10.93
C ARG A 207 -10.47 -1.48 -11.36
N ASN A 208 -9.91 -2.61 -11.78
CA ASN A 208 -10.68 -3.78 -12.21
C ASN A 208 -11.45 -4.43 -11.05
N ASN A 209 -10.85 -4.47 -9.84
CA ASN A 209 -11.54 -4.96 -8.65
C ASN A 209 -12.77 -4.11 -8.32
N LEU A 210 -12.67 -2.79 -8.49
CA LEU A 210 -13.77 -1.86 -8.29
C LEU A 210 -14.76 -1.82 -9.47
N LEU A 211 -14.51 -2.57 -10.53
CA LEU A 211 -15.31 -2.57 -11.77
C LEU A 211 -15.42 -1.17 -12.40
N ILE A 212 -14.42 -0.33 -12.23
CA ILE A 212 -14.37 1.01 -12.83
C ILE A 212 -13.70 0.92 -14.21
N THR A 213 -14.37 1.41 -15.24
CA THR A 213 -13.82 1.47 -16.59
C THR A 213 -12.71 2.52 -16.69
N CYS A 214 -11.63 2.22 -17.40
CA CYS A 214 -10.60 3.21 -17.72
C CYS A 214 -11.18 4.32 -18.60
N LYS A 215 -11.10 5.56 -18.13
CA LYS A 215 -11.65 6.75 -18.82
C LYS A 215 -10.57 7.61 -19.46
N ALA A 216 -9.30 7.32 -19.20
CA ALA A 216 -8.18 8.04 -19.80
C ALA A 216 -8.10 7.81 -21.30
N LYS A 217 -8.00 8.89 -22.08
CA LYS A 217 -7.81 8.81 -23.54
C LYS A 217 -6.43 8.24 -23.90
N LYS A 218 -5.41 8.49 -23.09
CA LYS A 218 -4.04 8.01 -23.25
C LYS A 218 -3.52 7.62 -21.87
N ARG A 219 -2.98 6.40 -21.75
CA ARG A 219 -2.35 5.95 -20.51
C ARG A 219 -1.02 6.65 -20.26
N LEU A 220 -0.65 6.76 -19.01
CA LEU A 220 0.67 7.25 -18.65
C LEU A 220 1.75 6.31 -19.18
N PRO A 221 2.91 6.83 -19.60
CA PRO A 221 3.99 6.01 -20.11
C PRO A 221 4.48 5.05 -19.02
N VAL A 222 4.85 3.85 -19.45
CA VAL A 222 5.44 2.82 -18.60
C VAL A 222 6.83 2.53 -19.17
N GLU A 223 7.84 3.03 -18.49
CA GLU A 223 9.23 2.71 -18.84
C GLU A 223 9.53 1.30 -18.30
N CYS A 224 9.56 0.31 -19.22
CA CYS A 224 9.81 -1.09 -18.87
C CYS A 224 11.28 -1.48 -18.85
N ASP A 225 12.15 -0.71 -19.44
CA ASP A 225 13.55 -1.12 -19.65
C ASP A 225 14.54 -0.07 -19.12
N ARG A 226 15.00 -0.30 -17.91
CA ARG A 226 16.28 0.25 -17.48
C ARG A 226 17.35 -0.76 -17.92
N GLY A 227 17.93 -0.56 -19.11
CA GLY A 227 19.00 -1.43 -19.58
C GLY A 227 20.06 -1.66 -18.49
N LYS A 228 20.69 -2.83 -18.45
CA LYS A 228 21.68 -3.25 -17.44
C LYS A 228 22.74 -2.18 -17.10
N LYS A 229 23.06 -1.31 -18.05
CA LYS A 229 23.97 -0.15 -17.83
C LYS A 229 23.38 0.89 -16.89
N ASN A 230 22.08 1.18 -16.98
CA ASN A 230 21.41 2.13 -16.12
C ASN A 230 21.22 1.55 -14.70
N GLU A 231 21.03 0.26 -14.57
CA GLU A 231 21.00 -0.43 -13.27
C GLU A 231 22.35 -0.34 -12.55
N LEU A 232 23.45 -0.61 -13.27
CA LEU A 232 24.81 -0.51 -12.73
C LEU A 232 25.12 0.95 -12.35
N PHE A 233 24.78 1.91 -13.18
CA PHE A 233 24.98 3.34 -12.90
C PHE A 233 24.16 3.77 -11.67
N TRP A 234 22.91 3.34 -11.55
CA TRP A 234 22.09 3.63 -10.37
C TRP A 234 22.66 2.99 -9.09
N LEU A 235 23.13 1.74 -9.16
CA LEU A 235 23.79 1.06 -8.04
C LEU A 235 25.05 1.81 -7.59
N LEU A 236 25.85 2.31 -8.51
CA LEU A 236 27.05 3.05 -8.19
C LEU A 236 26.78 4.47 -7.62
N THR A 237 25.74 5.14 -8.10
CA THR A 237 25.44 6.53 -7.70
C THR A 237 24.47 6.63 -6.52
N ASN A 238 23.42 5.83 -6.52
CA ASN A 238 22.34 5.85 -5.52
C ASN A 238 22.37 4.64 -4.59
N GLY A 239 22.86 3.51 -5.07
CA GLY A 239 22.87 2.25 -4.33
C GLY A 239 23.73 2.34 -3.07
N LEU A 240 24.90 2.98 -3.12
CA LEU A 240 25.75 3.19 -1.94
C LEU A 240 25.05 4.10 -0.91
N LYS A 241 24.46 5.20 -1.35
CA LYS A 241 23.69 6.10 -0.46
C LYS A 241 22.48 5.37 0.14
N TRP A 242 21.78 4.60 -0.68
CA TRP A 242 20.67 3.77 -0.24
C TRP A 242 21.12 2.73 0.79
N PHE A 243 22.22 2.00 0.51
CA PHE A 243 22.78 1.00 1.41
C PHE A 243 23.21 1.63 2.74
N LEU A 244 23.93 2.75 2.73
CA LEU A 244 24.37 3.44 3.94
C LEU A 244 23.16 3.89 4.77
N LYS A 245 22.13 4.46 4.15
CA LYS A 245 20.89 4.82 4.84
C LYS A 245 20.22 3.59 5.46
N ARG A 246 20.12 2.47 4.73
CA ARG A 246 19.52 1.24 5.23
C ARG A 246 20.36 0.52 6.27
N SER A 247 21.68 0.71 6.24
CA SER A 247 22.58 0.18 7.28
C SER A 247 22.31 0.77 8.65
N VAL A 248 21.85 2.03 8.68
CA VAL A 248 21.58 2.73 9.93
C VAL A 248 20.13 2.55 10.41
N ASP A 249 19.16 2.52 9.50
CA ASP A 249 17.74 2.48 9.86
C ASP A 249 17.11 1.07 9.79
N LEU A 250 17.33 0.34 8.70
CA LEU A 250 16.66 -0.94 8.44
C LEU A 250 17.44 -2.14 8.99
N ILE A 251 18.75 -2.23 8.73
CA ILE A 251 19.53 -3.39 9.14
C ILE A 251 19.53 -3.59 10.66
N PRO A 252 19.77 -2.59 11.51
CA PRO A 252 19.65 -2.73 12.97
C PRO A 252 18.25 -3.15 13.40
N ALA A 253 17.20 -2.61 12.74
CA ALA A 253 15.82 -2.98 13.02
C ALA A 253 15.53 -4.45 12.69
N LEU A 254 16.07 -4.98 11.58
CA LEU A 254 15.93 -6.39 11.19
C LEU A 254 16.72 -7.33 12.12
N ILE A 255 17.91 -6.94 12.54
CA ILE A 255 18.69 -7.69 13.52
C ILE A 255 17.94 -7.74 14.85
N TRP A 256 17.44 -6.59 15.32
CA TRP A 256 16.65 -6.52 16.54
C TRP A 256 15.35 -7.34 16.43
N LEU A 257 14.72 -7.34 15.28
CA LEU A 257 13.57 -8.19 14.99
C LEU A 257 13.89 -9.68 15.20
N MET A 258 14.99 -10.16 14.62
CA MET A 258 15.42 -11.56 14.77
C MET A 258 15.71 -11.93 16.22
N ILE A 259 16.35 -11.04 16.96
CA ILE A 259 16.66 -11.23 18.39
C ILE A 259 15.37 -11.25 19.22
N SER A 260 14.49 -10.28 19.02
CA SER A 260 13.24 -10.15 19.78
C SER A 260 12.29 -11.34 19.57
N GLU A 261 12.20 -11.86 18.35
CA GLU A 261 11.41 -13.06 18.05
C GLU A 261 12.05 -14.31 18.67
N HIS A 262 13.37 -14.43 18.67
CA HIS A 262 14.06 -15.55 19.34
C HIS A 262 13.78 -15.55 20.84
N LEU A 263 13.84 -14.40 21.49
CA LEU A 263 13.57 -14.27 22.92
C LEU A 263 12.11 -14.56 23.26
N ARG A 264 11.15 -14.12 22.43
CA ARG A 264 9.72 -14.43 22.60
C ARG A 264 9.46 -15.94 22.53
N ASN A 265 10.02 -16.61 21.52
CA ASN A 265 9.84 -18.05 21.34
C ASN A 265 10.43 -18.84 22.51
N LYS A 266 11.59 -18.41 23.06
CA LYS A 266 12.20 -19.03 24.23
C LYS A 266 11.40 -18.81 25.51
N LYS A 267 10.69 -17.69 25.64
CA LYS A 267 9.80 -17.43 26.76
C LYS A 267 8.56 -18.32 26.70
N ASN A 268 7.94 -18.43 25.53
CA ASN A 268 6.74 -19.26 25.34
C ASN A 268 7.01 -20.75 25.54
N SER A 269 8.19 -21.26 25.13
CA SER A 269 8.59 -22.66 25.33
C SER A 269 8.96 -23.03 26.80
N ARG A 270 9.01 -22.03 27.69
CA ARG A 270 9.24 -22.26 29.15
C ARG A 270 7.97 -22.19 29.96
N THR A 271 6.87 -21.77 29.37
CA THR A 271 5.55 -21.63 30.00
C THR A 271 4.57 -22.73 29.57
N THR A 272 4.99 -23.61 28.68
CA THR A 272 4.35 -24.89 28.31
C THR A 272 5.15 -26.06 28.95
#